data_346b88e78b139c4f165ddf4b31839607
#
_entry.id   346b88e78b139c4f165ddf4b31839607
#
_cell.length_a   1.000
_cell.length_b   1.000
_cell.length_c   1.000
_cell.angle_alpha   90.00
_cell.angle_beta   90.00
_cell.angle_gamma   90.00
#
_symmetry.space_group_name_H-M   'P 1'
#
loop_
_entity.id
_entity.type
_entity.pdbx_description
1 polymer ?
#
loop_
_entity_poly.entity_id
_entity_poly.type
_entity_poly.pdbx_seq_one_letter_code
_entity_poly.pdbx_strand_id
1 'polypeptide(L)'
;EARDLAEIIANRVNYYGLKDIQVAPFSDLSGNNYIRIEIAGATPKDLSAMIESQGKFEAKIGNETVFIGGEKDIASVCRNDATCARIESCQKDSSGTYFCRFVFSIYLSEEAAKRHADITSKINVNASNPEYLSKPLDLYLDDALVETLLISKDLKGQVTTQIAISGSASGTTEEEAYNAAKENMHNLQTILITGSFPYKLEILKLDTISPNLGSNFTKAIFLAGFVALFCVAVVVFFRYRKVKQSFAVLGI
;
A
#
# COMPACT_ATOMS: atom_id res chain seq x y z
N GLU A 1 5.50 5.64 -20.90
CA GLU A 1 5.92 6.30 -19.64
C GLU A 1 4.73 6.68 -18.73
N ALA A 2 3.81 7.63 -19.16
CA ALA A 2 2.70 8.06 -18.29
C ALA A 2 1.69 6.92 -18.00
N ARG A 3 1.49 6.01 -18.94
CA ARG A 3 0.63 4.82 -18.74
C ARG A 3 1.28 3.83 -17.77
N ASP A 4 2.56 3.55 -17.93
CA ASP A 4 3.30 2.63 -17.05
C ASP A 4 3.31 3.17 -15.62
N LEU A 5 3.52 4.48 -15.46
CA LEU A 5 3.45 5.15 -14.17
C LEU A 5 2.05 5.09 -13.55
N ALA A 6 0.99 5.27 -14.35
CA ALA A 6 -0.39 5.14 -13.88
C ALA A 6 -0.69 3.70 -13.41
N GLU A 7 -0.16 2.69 -14.08
CA GLU A 7 -0.29 1.29 -13.68
C GLU A 7 0.44 1.01 -12.35
N ILE A 8 1.67 1.49 -12.17
CA ILE A 8 2.41 1.36 -10.90
C ILE A 8 1.65 2.04 -9.76
N ILE A 9 1.09 3.24 -9.99
CA ILE A 9 0.28 3.95 -8.99
C ILE A 9 -0.97 3.13 -8.65
N ALA A 10 -1.71 2.67 -9.67
CA ALA A 10 -2.93 1.89 -9.47
C ALA A 10 -2.64 0.61 -8.67
N ASN A 11 -1.57 -0.11 -9.01
CA ASN A 11 -1.14 -1.30 -8.30
C ASN A 11 -0.77 -0.97 -6.86
N ARG A 12 0.04 0.08 -6.62
CA ARG A 12 0.44 0.50 -5.27
C ARG A 12 -0.77 0.83 -4.40
N VAL A 13 -1.69 1.67 -4.90
CA VAL A 13 -2.89 2.08 -4.16
C VAL A 13 -3.83 0.88 -3.91
N ASN A 14 -3.96 -0.02 -4.88
CA ASN A 14 -4.75 -1.25 -4.72
C ASN A 14 -4.16 -2.19 -3.66
N TYR A 15 -2.85 -2.31 -3.59
CA TYR A 15 -2.16 -3.10 -2.57
C TYR A 15 -2.34 -2.54 -1.16
N TYR A 16 -2.55 -1.24 -0.99
CA TYR A 16 -2.96 -0.64 0.29
C TYR A 16 -4.41 -0.98 0.71
N GLY A 17 -5.12 -1.72 -0.13
CA GLY A 17 -6.48 -2.20 0.17
C GLY A 17 -7.57 -1.16 -0.10
N LEU A 18 -7.23 -0.05 -0.75
CA LEU A 18 -8.21 0.92 -1.22
C LEU A 18 -8.92 0.35 -2.44
N LYS A 19 -10.24 0.26 -2.36
CA LYS A 19 -11.11 -0.20 -3.45
C LYS A 19 -11.67 1.03 -4.19
N ASP A 20 -12.15 0.83 -5.41
CA ASP A 20 -12.72 1.89 -6.24
C ASP A 20 -11.72 3.00 -6.59
N ILE A 21 -10.64 2.61 -7.23
CA ILE A 21 -9.57 3.48 -7.68
C ILE A 21 -9.68 3.66 -9.18
N GLN A 22 -9.58 4.91 -9.65
CA GLN A 22 -9.38 5.23 -11.05
C GLN A 22 -8.09 6.03 -11.21
N VAL A 23 -7.17 5.50 -11.99
CA VAL A 23 -5.90 6.18 -12.33
C VAL A 23 -5.86 6.36 -13.83
N ALA A 24 -5.82 7.60 -14.29
CA ALA A 24 -5.83 7.93 -15.71
C ALA A 24 -4.76 8.97 -16.05
N PRO A 25 -3.86 8.69 -16.99
CA PRO A 25 -2.97 9.70 -17.53
C PRO A 25 -3.73 10.66 -18.43
N PHE A 26 -3.38 11.94 -18.38
CA PHE A 26 -3.89 12.95 -19.32
C PHE A 26 -2.79 13.97 -19.62
N SER A 27 -2.93 14.67 -20.76
CA SER A 27 -2.01 15.73 -21.16
C SER A 27 -2.78 17.03 -21.33
N ASP A 28 -2.15 18.15 -20.99
CA ASP A 28 -2.70 19.46 -21.26
C ASP A 28 -2.44 19.90 -22.73
N LEU A 29 -3.00 21.03 -23.11
CA LEU A 29 -2.80 21.59 -24.45
C LEU A 29 -1.36 22.06 -24.71
N SER A 30 -0.55 22.20 -23.67
CA SER A 30 0.86 22.56 -23.73
C SER A 30 1.79 21.34 -23.83
N GLY A 31 1.22 20.12 -23.79
CA GLY A 31 1.97 18.86 -23.89
C GLY A 31 2.52 18.35 -22.55
N ASN A 32 2.18 18.97 -21.41
CA ASN A 32 2.57 18.44 -20.11
C ASN A 32 1.72 17.23 -19.77
N ASN A 33 2.35 16.21 -19.18
CA ASN A 33 1.69 14.98 -18.78
C ASN A 33 1.35 15.00 -17.29
N TYR A 34 0.13 14.61 -16.97
CA TYR A 34 -0.40 14.53 -15.63
C TYR A 34 -1.06 13.17 -15.40
N ILE A 35 -1.21 12.80 -14.14
CA ILE A 35 -1.96 11.61 -13.73
C ILE A 35 -3.09 12.07 -12.81
N ARG A 36 -4.31 11.71 -13.18
CA ARG A 36 -5.49 11.89 -12.33
C ARG A 36 -5.74 10.62 -11.56
N ILE A 37 -5.85 10.76 -10.24
CA ILE A 37 -6.13 9.67 -9.32
C ILE A 37 -7.44 9.99 -8.60
N GLU A 38 -8.42 9.13 -8.72
CA GLU A 38 -9.70 9.21 -8.03
C GLU A 38 -9.82 8.01 -7.10
N ILE A 39 -10.03 8.26 -5.81
CA ILE A 39 -10.07 7.22 -4.78
C ILE A 39 -11.27 7.46 -3.88
N ALA A 40 -12.08 6.42 -3.68
CA ALA A 40 -13.15 6.44 -2.70
C ALA A 40 -12.64 5.99 -1.31
N GLY A 41 -12.96 6.77 -0.27
CA GLY A 41 -12.72 6.38 1.13
C GLY A 41 -11.31 6.60 1.68
N ALA A 42 -10.40 7.22 0.91
CA ALA A 42 -9.08 7.63 1.41
C ALA A 42 -9.12 9.06 1.97
N THR A 43 -8.28 9.33 2.99
CA THR A 43 -8.07 10.69 3.43
C THR A 43 -7.00 11.39 2.57
N PRO A 44 -7.05 12.73 2.43
CA PRO A 44 -6.03 13.48 1.69
C PRO A 44 -4.61 13.23 2.20
N LYS A 45 -4.46 13.05 3.52
CA LYS A 45 -3.17 12.81 4.16
C LYS A 45 -2.58 11.45 3.79
N ASP A 46 -3.42 10.41 3.76
CA ASP A 46 -2.99 9.07 3.40
C ASP A 46 -2.54 9.03 1.93
N LEU A 47 -3.29 9.72 1.07
CA LEU A 47 -2.99 9.80 -0.35
C LEU A 47 -1.67 10.55 -0.62
N SER A 48 -1.44 11.69 0.04
CA SER A 48 -0.20 12.44 -0.09
C SER A 48 1.00 11.59 0.32
N ALA A 49 0.94 10.92 1.47
CA ALA A 49 2.02 10.06 1.95
C ALA A 49 2.35 8.92 0.98
N MET A 50 1.34 8.34 0.32
CA MET A 50 1.52 7.24 -0.63
C MET A 50 2.10 7.65 -1.98
N ILE A 51 1.76 8.86 -2.45
CA ILE A 51 2.15 9.35 -3.79
C ILE A 51 3.46 10.14 -3.73
N GLU A 52 3.68 10.94 -2.70
CA GLU A 52 4.88 11.76 -2.55
C GLU A 52 6.12 10.93 -2.23
N SER A 53 5.96 9.77 -1.58
CA SER A 53 7.07 8.85 -1.39
C SER A 53 7.41 8.17 -2.71
N GLN A 54 8.65 8.31 -3.16
CA GLN A 54 9.13 7.62 -4.36
C GLN A 54 9.08 6.10 -4.18
N GLY A 55 9.22 5.64 -2.94
CA GLY A 55 9.20 4.24 -2.56
C GLY A 55 10.36 3.47 -3.16
N LYS A 56 11.50 4.14 -3.37
CA LYS A 56 12.72 3.51 -3.84
C LYS A 56 13.29 2.61 -2.75
N PHE A 57 13.01 1.32 -2.88
CA PHE A 57 13.56 0.33 -1.96
C PHE A 57 14.88 -0.22 -2.49
N GLU A 58 15.92 -0.14 -1.68
CA GLU A 58 17.24 -0.69 -1.96
C GLU A 58 17.74 -1.50 -0.76
N ALA A 59 18.23 -2.70 -1.01
CA ALA A 59 18.94 -3.49 -0.03
C ALA A 59 20.45 -3.42 -0.33
N LYS A 60 21.24 -2.96 0.61
CA LYS A 60 22.68 -2.73 0.46
C LYS A 60 23.50 -3.49 1.49
N ILE A 61 24.67 -3.94 1.10
CA ILE A 61 25.70 -4.42 2.02
C ILE A 61 26.90 -3.48 1.89
N GLY A 62 27.05 -2.61 2.88
CA GLY A 62 27.98 -1.49 2.78
C GLY A 62 27.55 -0.55 1.63
N ASN A 63 28.41 -0.38 0.61
CA ASN A 63 28.09 0.50 -0.53
C ASN A 63 27.57 -0.27 -1.76
N GLU A 64 27.44 -1.60 -1.68
CA GLU A 64 27.01 -2.43 -2.82
C GLU A 64 25.51 -2.72 -2.72
N THR A 65 24.74 -2.35 -3.76
CA THR A 65 23.32 -2.68 -3.87
C THR A 65 23.15 -4.15 -4.23
N VAL A 66 22.46 -4.90 -3.37
CA VAL A 66 22.20 -6.33 -3.53
C VAL A 66 20.97 -6.57 -4.38
N PHE A 67 19.87 -5.92 -4.06
CA PHE A 67 18.62 -5.92 -4.84
C PHE A 67 17.84 -4.64 -4.63
N ILE A 68 16.97 -4.34 -5.58
CA ILE A 68 16.05 -3.21 -5.57
C ILE A 68 14.60 -3.71 -5.58
N GLY A 69 13.67 -2.88 -5.10
CA GLY A 69 12.23 -3.20 -5.18
C GLY A 69 11.73 -3.24 -6.62
N GLY A 70 10.69 -4.04 -6.86
CA GLY A 70 10.04 -4.21 -8.16
C GLY A 70 10.42 -5.50 -8.88
N GLU A 71 9.67 -5.82 -9.92
CA GLU A 71 9.68 -7.11 -10.62
C GLU A 71 11.03 -7.55 -11.20
N LYS A 72 11.96 -6.64 -11.38
CA LYS A 72 13.27 -6.98 -11.93
C LYS A 72 14.10 -7.82 -10.98
N ASP A 73 14.14 -7.47 -9.70
CA ASP A 73 14.94 -8.13 -8.68
C ASP A 73 14.09 -8.97 -7.71
N ILE A 74 12.81 -8.64 -7.54
CA ILE A 74 11.87 -9.31 -6.64
C ILE A 74 10.80 -10.01 -7.46
N ALA A 75 10.88 -11.32 -7.56
CA ALA A 75 9.92 -12.14 -8.30
C ALA A 75 8.55 -12.21 -7.61
N SER A 76 8.54 -12.28 -6.28
CA SER A 76 7.30 -12.24 -5.49
C SER A 76 7.56 -11.93 -4.02
N VAL A 77 6.51 -11.52 -3.32
CA VAL A 77 6.53 -11.26 -1.87
C VAL A 77 5.38 -12.02 -1.23
N CYS A 78 5.67 -12.79 -0.18
CA CYS A 78 4.63 -13.47 0.58
C CYS A 78 3.79 -12.45 1.37
N ARG A 79 2.44 -12.52 1.26
CA ARG A 79 1.53 -11.57 1.90
C ARG A 79 0.42 -12.21 2.72
N ASN A 80 -0.29 -13.17 2.15
CA ASN A 80 -1.56 -13.67 2.69
C ASN A 80 -1.45 -15.10 3.24
N ASP A 81 -0.24 -15.58 3.44
CA ASP A 81 0.02 -16.91 3.96
C ASP A 81 0.81 -16.80 5.26
N ALA A 82 0.19 -17.19 6.36
CA ALA A 82 0.78 -17.14 7.70
C ALA A 82 2.03 -18.01 7.86
N THR A 83 2.28 -18.95 6.95
CA THR A 83 3.51 -19.76 6.96
C THR A 83 4.73 -18.96 6.57
N CYS A 84 4.57 -17.92 5.75
CA CYS A 84 5.66 -17.10 5.25
C CYS A 84 5.49 -15.58 5.48
N ALA A 85 4.36 -15.12 6.08
CA ALA A 85 4.17 -13.73 6.48
C ALA A 85 3.32 -13.67 7.77
N ARG A 86 3.94 -13.27 8.89
CA ARG A 86 3.27 -13.26 10.21
C ARG A 86 3.91 -12.29 11.19
N ILE A 87 3.17 -11.97 12.24
CA ILE A 87 3.73 -11.41 13.46
C ILE A 87 4.25 -12.58 14.31
N GLU A 88 5.54 -12.56 14.65
CA GLU A 88 6.19 -13.68 15.37
C GLU A 88 5.95 -13.61 16.88
N SER A 89 6.19 -12.43 17.47
CA SER A 89 6.08 -12.25 18.91
C SER A 89 5.88 -10.77 19.26
N CYS A 90 5.16 -10.54 20.34
CA CYS A 90 5.06 -9.25 21.00
C CYS A 90 5.71 -9.37 22.39
N GLN A 91 6.59 -8.46 22.73
CA GLN A 91 7.32 -8.43 24.01
C GLN A 91 7.23 -7.05 24.62
N LYS A 92 7.20 -7.01 25.94
CA LYS A 92 7.25 -5.77 26.72
C LYS A 92 8.68 -5.55 27.21
N ASP A 93 9.22 -4.38 26.96
CA ASP A 93 10.54 -4.03 27.49
C ASP A 93 10.48 -3.56 28.94
N SER A 94 11.66 -3.28 29.52
CA SER A 94 11.79 -2.80 30.90
C SER A 94 11.23 -1.39 31.12
N SER A 95 11.04 -0.60 30.05
CA SER A 95 10.44 0.74 30.07
C SER A 95 8.91 0.71 30.01
N GLY A 96 8.33 -0.46 29.76
CA GLY A 96 6.87 -0.64 29.65
C GLY A 96 6.32 -0.53 28.24
N THR A 97 7.17 -0.32 27.23
CA THR A 97 6.80 -0.26 25.81
C THR A 97 6.70 -1.66 25.22
N TYR A 98 5.68 -1.90 24.42
CA TYR A 98 5.51 -3.17 23.70
C TYR A 98 6.19 -3.09 22.33
N PHE A 99 6.85 -4.17 21.93
CA PHE A 99 7.48 -4.35 20.63
C PHE A 99 6.95 -5.64 20.00
N CYS A 100 6.35 -5.54 18.83
CA CYS A 100 5.93 -6.69 18.04
C CYS A 100 6.84 -6.85 16.84
N ARG A 101 7.41 -8.05 16.69
CA ARG A 101 8.26 -8.42 15.56
C ARG A 101 7.44 -9.11 14.50
N PHE A 102 7.66 -8.73 13.24
CA PHE A 102 7.10 -9.40 12.08
C PHE A 102 8.18 -10.03 11.21
N VAL A 103 7.78 -11.02 10.43
CA VAL A 103 8.60 -11.64 9.41
C VAL A 103 7.76 -11.93 8.17
N PHE A 104 8.36 -11.76 7.00
CA PHE A 104 7.80 -12.25 5.74
C PHE A 104 8.90 -12.65 4.77
N SER A 105 8.56 -13.57 3.85
CA SER A 105 9.50 -14.06 2.82
C SER A 105 9.35 -13.26 1.55
N ILE A 106 10.49 -12.96 0.93
CA ILE A 106 10.58 -12.46 -0.44
C ILE A 106 11.25 -13.49 -1.31
N TYR A 107 10.92 -13.49 -2.58
CA TYR A 107 11.53 -14.35 -3.58
C TYR A 107 12.25 -13.46 -4.60
N LEU A 108 13.56 -13.60 -4.65
CA LEU A 108 14.42 -12.86 -5.56
C LEU A 108 14.42 -13.50 -6.95
N SER A 109 14.70 -12.70 -7.97
CA SER A 109 15.08 -13.21 -9.27
C SER A 109 16.42 -13.97 -9.18
N GLU A 110 16.68 -14.85 -10.13
CA GLU A 110 17.96 -15.58 -10.16
C GLU A 110 19.17 -14.64 -10.22
N GLU A 111 19.05 -13.53 -10.96
CA GLU A 111 20.10 -12.53 -11.09
C GLU A 111 20.38 -11.82 -9.77
N ALA A 112 19.33 -11.42 -9.04
CA ALA A 112 19.47 -10.81 -7.72
C ALA A 112 20.04 -11.80 -6.69
N ALA A 113 19.61 -13.07 -6.73
CA ALA A 113 20.15 -14.14 -5.88
C ALA A 113 21.63 -14.40 -6.13
N LYS A 114 22.08 -14.41 -7.39
CA LYS A 114 23.50 -14.53 -7.77
C LYS A 114 24.29 -13.31 -7.27
N ARG A 115 23.78 -12.11 -7.48
CA ARG A 115 24.41 -10.87 -7.00
C ARG A 115 24.57 -10.87 -5.47
N HIS A 116 23.53 -11.30 -4.74
CA HIS A 116 23.59 -11.48 -3.28
C HIS A 116 24.70 -12.48 -2.88
N ALA A 117 24.76 -13.63 -3.54
CA ALA A 117 25.79 -14.66 -3.28
C ALA A 117 27.21 -14.12 -3.57
N ASP A 118 27.40 -13.43 -4.68
CA ASP A 118 28.70 -12.86 -5.08
C ASP A 118 29.20 -11.82 -4.07
N ILE A 119 28.31 -10.96 -3.56
CA ILE A 119 28.65 -9.95 -2.57
C ILE A 119 28.95 -10.61 -1.22
N THR A 120 28.07 -11.52 -0.75
CA THR A 120 28.25 -12.18 0.55
C THR A 120 29.46 -13.10 0.60
N SER A 121 29.88 -13.69 -0.53
CA SER A 121 31.08 -14.53 -0.62
C SER A 121 32.37 -13.81 -0.20
N LYS A 122 32.41 -12.48 -0.43
CA LYS A 122 33.57 -11.61 -0.14
C LYS A 122 33.60 -11.12 1.31
N ILE A 123 32.52 -11.32 2.06
CA ILE A 123 32.37 -10.80 3.43
C ILE A 123 32.91 -11.85 4.42
N ASN A 124 33.68 -11.38 5.39
CA ASN A 124 34.17 -12.26 6.45
C ASN A 124 33.08 -12.56 7.48
N VAL A 125 33.18 -13.67 8.17
CA VAL A 125 32.35 -13.96 9.34
C VAL A 125 32.72 -12.99 10.47
N ASN A 126 31.71 -12.58 11.22
CA ASN A 126 31.88 -11.65 12.33
C ASN A 126 32.66 -12.31 13.47
N ALA A 127 33.78 -11.71 13.87
CA ALA A 127 34.64 -12.26 14.92
C ALA A 127 33.97 -12.31 16.31
N SER A 128 33.07 -11.34 16.59
CA SER A 128 32.36 -11.27 17.88
C SER A 128 31.10 -12.13 17.92
N ASN A 129 30.52 -12.43 16.76
CA ASN A 129 29.33 -13.28 16.64
C ASN A 129 29.44 -14.17 15.40
N PRO A 130 30.06 -15.37 15.53
CA PRO A 130 30.38 -16.25 14.40
C PRO A 130 29.20 -16.84 13.64
N GLU A 131 27.98 -16.60 14.10
CA GLU A 131 26.75 -17.02 13.40
C GLU A 131 26.38 -16.08 12.25
N TYR A 132 26.98 -14.88 12.20
CA TYR A 132 26.65 -13.85 11.22
C TYR A 132 27.88 -13.36 10.46
N LEU A 133 27.61 -12.74 9.31
CA LEU A 133 28.64 -12.02 8.55
C LEU A 133 29.00 -10.69 9.21
N SER A 134 30.20 -10.19 8.92
CA SER A 134 30.73 -8.95 9.53
C SER A 134 30.04 -7.66 9.04
N LYS A 135 29.33 -7.73 7.92
CA LYS A 135 28.55 -6.62 7.39
C LYS A 135 27.08 -7.00 7.36
N PRO A 136 26.19 -6.14 7.84
CA PRO A 136 24.75 -6.34 7.76
C PRO A 136 24.20 -6.02 6.37
N LEU A 137 22.97 -6.41 6.13
CA LEU A 137 22.13 -5.96 5.02
C LEU A 137 21.29 -4.78 5.48
N ASP A 138 21.56 -3.62 4.95
CA ASP A 138 20.86 -2.39 5.26
C ASP A 138 19.73 -2.18 4.23
N LEU A 139 18.51 -1.99 4.72
CA LEU A 139 17.32 -1.73 3.93
C LEU A 139 17.06 -0.22 3.91
N TYR A 140 17.06 0.34 2.72
CA TYR A 140 16.78 1.76 2.50
C TYR A 140 15.43 1.94 1.80
N LEU A 141 14.70 2.96 2.21
CA LEU A 141 13.50 3.45 1.56
C LEU A 141 13.65 4.95 1.32
N ASP A 142 13.64 5.38 0.05
CA ASP A 142 13.85 6.79 -0.33
C ASP A 142 15.14 7.38 0.29
N ASP A 143 16.23 6.61 0.22
CA ASP A 143 17.54 6.90 0.80
C ASP A 143 17.58 6.99 2.34
N ALA A 144 16.45 6.78 3.04
CA ALA A 144 16.40 6.65 4.49
C ALA A 144 16.61 5.20 4.92
N LEU A 145 17.49 4.97 5.88
CA LEU A 145 17.68 3.65 6.48
C LEU A 145 16.43 3.25 7.27
N VAL A 146 15.78 2.17 6.87
CA VAL A 146 14.56 1.66 7.52
C VAL A 146 14.89 0.56 8.50
N GLU A 147 15.77 -0.38 8.12
CA GLU A 147 16.09 -1.55 8.93
C GLU A 147 17.51 -2.05 8.60
N THR A 148 18.16 -2.67 9.57
CA THR A 148 19.46 -3.31 9.43
C THR A 148 19.34 -4.78 9.83
N LEU A 149 19.61 -5.69 8.90
CA LEU A 149 19.46 -7.12 9.09
C LEU A 149 20.83 -7.81 9.18
N LEU A 150 21.00 -8.66 10.19
CA LEU A 150 22.18 -9.51 10.28
C LEU A 150 22.08 -10.65 9.26
N ILE A 151 23.15 -10.90 8.52
CA ILE A 151 23.19 -11.94 7.49
C ILE A 151 23.79 -13.20 8.12
N SER A 152 23.04 -14.31 8.15
CA SER A 152 23.58 -15.59 8.61
C SER A 152 24.81 -16.01 7.81
N LYS A 153 25.79 -16.60 8.47
CA LYS A 153 26.99 -17.19 7.82
C LYS A 153 26.61 -18.21 6.76
N ASP A 154 25.51 -18.94 6.95
CA ASP A 154 25.05 -19.98 6.03
C ASP A 154 24.61 -19.41 4.66
N LEU A 155 24.35 -18.12 4.59
CA LEU A 155 24.04 -17.43 3.33
C LEU A 155 25.28 -16.97 2.57
N LYS A 156 26.48 -17.13 3.17
CA LYS A 156 27.72 -16.69 2.53
C LYS A 156 28.00 -17.45 1.21
N GLY A 157 27.91 -16.70 0.10
CA GLY A 157 28.14 -17.25 -1.23
C GLY A 157 27.06 -18.24 -1.71
N GLN A 158 25.96 -18.38 -0.98
CA GLN A 158 24.83 -19.24 -1.37
C GLN A 158 23.86 -18.52 -2.27
N VAL A 159 23.61 -19.11 -3.43
CA VAL A 159 22.56 -18.61 -4.33
C VAL A 159 21.22 -19.10 -3.80
N THR A 160 20.51 -18.24 -3.07
CA THR A 160 19.16 -18.50 -2.59
C THR A 160 18.20 -17.46 -3.12
N THR A 161 17.10 -17.92 -3.68
CA THR A 161 16.03 -17.04 -4.17
C THR A 161 15.05 -16.65 -3.08
N GLN A 162 14.99 -17.37 -1.96
CA GLN A 162 14.10 -17.05 -0.85
C GLN A 162 14.87 -16.39 0.30
N ILE A 163 14.46 -15.20 0.69
CA ILE A 163 15.02 -14.45 1.82
C ILE A 163 13.88 -14.06 2.76
N ALA A 164 14.08 -14.24 4.07
CA ALA A 164 13.17 -13.75 5.09
C ALA A 164 13.58 -12.32 5.49
N ILE A 165 12.63 -11.41 5.44
CA ILE A 165 12.75 -10.04 5.96
C ILE A 165 11.99 -9.96 7.28
N SER A 166 12.63 -9.40 8.29
CA SER A 166 11.98 -9.14 9.57
C SER A 166 12.13 -7.68 9.95
N GLY A 167 11.15 -7.16 10.67
CA GLY A 167 11.16 -5.83 11.25
C GLY A 167 10.34 -5.81 12.52
N SER A 168 10.24 -4.65 13.14
CA SER A 168 9.48 -4.49 14.37
C SER A 168 8.74 -3.15 14.41
N ALA A 169 7.71 -3.09 15.24
CA ALA A 169 7.07 -1.84 15.61
C ALA A 169 6.77 -1.80 17.10
N SER A 170 6.69 -0.59 17.64
CA SER A 170 6.43 -0.36 19.06
C SER A 170 5.06 0.29 19.28
N GLY A 171 4.52 0.13 20.49
CA GLY A 171 3.29 0.75 20.94
C GLY A 171 3.22 0.85 22.45
N THR A 172 2.31 1.66 22.95
CA THR A 172 2.06 1.80 24.38
C THR A 172 1.28 0.61 24.94
N THR A 173 0.53 -0.07 24.08
CA THR A 173 -0.18 -1.32 24.36
C THR A 173 0.26 -2.42 23.39
N GLU A 174 0.03 -3.67 23.74
CA GLU A 174 0.32 -4.81 22.87
C GLU A 174 -0.48 -4.74 21.57
N GLU A 175 -1.76 -4.36 21.66
CA GLU A 175 -2.64 -4.20 20.49
C GLU A 175 -2.14 -3.10 19.54
N GLU A 176 -1.70 -1.96 20.09
CA GLU A 176 -1.14 -0.87 19.30
C GLU A 176 0.16 -1.30 18.60
N ALA A 177 1.07 -1.96 19.31
CA ALA A 177 2.32 -2.49 18.75
C ALA A 177 2.05 -3.55 17.68
N TYR A 178 1.07 -4.44 17.88
CA TYR A 178 0.67 -5.46 16.92
C TYR A 178 0.12 -4.83 15.63
N ASN A 179 -0.78 -3.87 15.75
CA ASN A 179 -1.37 -3.19 14.60
C ASN A 179 -0.32 -2.38 13.83
N ALA A 180 0.57 -1.67 14.52
CA ALA A 180 1.68 -0.96 13.90
C ALA A 180 2.66 -1.90 13.19
N ALA A 181 3.00 -3.05 13.77
CA ALA A 181 3.84 -4.06 13.14
C ALA A 181 3.19 -4.65 11.88
N LYS A 182 1.89 -4.91 11.92
CA LYS A 182 1.12 -5.40 10.78
C LYS A 182 1.07 -4.38 9.64
N GLU A 183 0.88 -3.12 9.97
CA GLU A 183 0.88 -2.02 9.00
C GLU A 183 2.26 -1.84 8.37
N ASN A 184 3.34 -1.79 9.16
CA ASN A 184 4.71 -1.69 8.66
C ASN A 184 5.07 -2.87 7.75
N MET A 185 4.71 -4.10 8.14
CA MET A 185 4.90 -5.28 7.30
C MET A 185 4.19 -5.13 5.95
N HIS A 186 2.92 -4.70 5.97
CA HIS A 186 2.12 -4.51 4.76
C HIS A 186 2.69 -3.41 3.84
N ASN A 187 3.15 -2.32 4.42
CA ASN A 187 3.78 -1.23 3.68
C ASN A 187 5.07 -1.68 2.98
N LEU A 188 5.96 -2.37 3.70
CA LEU A 188 7.19 -2.92 3.13
C LEU A 188 6.89 -3.94 2.01
N GLN A 189 5.96 -4.86 2.22
CA GLN A 189 5.52 -5.82 1.20
C GLN A 189 5.03 -5.12 -0.06
N THR A 190 4.25 -4.04 0.09
CA THR A 190 3.71 -3.28 -1.03
C THR A 190 4.82 -2.61 -1.84
N ILE A 191 5.73 -1.91 -1.16
CA ILE A 191 6.84 -1.21 -1.80
C ILE A 191 7.77 -2.20 -2.54
N LEU A 192 8.03 -3.35 -1.92
CA LEU A 192 8.86 -4.39 -2.52
C LEU A 192 8.26 -4.94 -3.82
N ILE A 193 6.93 -5.15 -3.87
CA ILE A 193 6.24 -5.68 -5.06
C ILE A 193 6.16 -4.61 -6.15
N THR A 194 5.73 -3.39 -5.79
CA THR A 194 5.40 -2.36 -6.78
C THR A 194 6.62 -1.60 -7.29
N GLY A 195 7.74 -1.73 -6.60
CA GLY A 195 8.97 -1.01 -6.95
C GLY A 195 8.90 0.49 -6.66
N SER A 196 9.91 1.20 -7.13
CA SER A 196 10.02 2.65 -7.01
C SER A 196 9.36 3.36 -8.18
N PHE A 197 8.85 4.56 -7.94
CA PHE A 197 8.50 5.45 -9.05
C PHE A 197 9.77 5.90 -9.78
N PRO A 198 9.78 5.86 -11.12
CA PRO A 198 10.93 6.33 -11.90
C PRO A 198 11.15 7.85 -11.78
N TYR A 199 10.12 8.58 -11.34
CA TYR A 199 10.15 10.03 -11.14
C TYR A 199 9.53 10.39 -9.80
N LYS A 200 10.00 11.49 -9.18
CA LYS A 200 9.35 12.08 -8.03
C LYS A 200 8.02 12.71 -8.47
N LEU A 201 6.93 12.27 -7.87
CA LEU A 201 5.61 12.83 -8.12
C LEU A 201 5.36 14.01 -7.20
N GLU A 202 4.69 15.03 -7.71
CA GLU A 202 4.25 16.20 -6.95
C GLU A 202 2.73 16.36 -7.10
N ILE A 203 2.04 16.55 -5.99
CA ILE A 203 0.61 16.77 -6.00
C ILE A 203 0.35 18.23 -6.37
N LEU A 204 -0.11 18.46 -7.58
CA LEU A 204 -0.45 19.80 -8.07
C LEU A 204 -1.81 20.28 -7.56
N LYS A 205 -2.75 19.37 -7.40
CA LYS A 205 -4.11 19.68 -6.97
C LYS A 205 -4.72 18.50 -6.24
N LEU A 206 -5.33 18.79 -5.09
CA LEU A 206 -6.04 17.82 -4.28
C LEU A 206 -7.46 18.32 -4.01
N ASP A 207 -8.44 17.68 -4.64
CA ASP A 207 -9.85 17.98 -4.43
C ASP A 207 -10.50 16.86 -3.61
N THR A 208 -11.25 17.23 -2.58
CA THR A 208 -12.00 16.27 -1.78
C THR A 208 -13.50 16.52 -1.91
N ILE A 209 -14.25 15.47 -2.23
CA ILE A 209 -15.70 15.51 -2.27
C ILE A 209 -16.23 15.00 -0.93
N SER A 210 -16.89 15.88 -0.19
CA SER A 210 -17.44 15.52 1.11
C SER A 210 -18.56 14.46 0.98
N PRO A 211 -18.58 13.41 1.83
CA PRO A 211 -19.68 12.44 1.87
C PRO A 211 -21.05 13.07 2.14
N ASN A 212 -21.06 14.23 2.80
CA ASN A 212 -22.29 14.97 3.08
C ASN A 212 -22.99 15.49 1.81
N LEU A 213 -22.23 15.74 0.73
CA LEU A 213 -22.81 16.15 -0.55
C LEU A 213 -23.62 15.02 -1.17
N GLY A 214 -23.11 13.79 -1.12
CA GLY A 214 -23.83 12.60 -1.59
C GLY A 214 -25.10 12.31 -0.78
N SER A 215 -25.06 12.42 0.54
CA SER A 215 -26.22 12.23 1.41
C SER A 215 -27.33 13.27 1.14
N ASN A 216 -26.96 14.52 1.00
CA ASN A 216 -27.93 15.60 0.69
C ASN A 216 -28.52 15.45 -0.70
N PHE A 217 -27.70 15.04 -1.70
CA PHE A 217 -28.16 14.76 -3.05
C PHE A 217 -29.16 13.61 -3.09
N THR A 218 -28.86 12.51 -2.39
CA THR A 218 -29.77 11.35 -2.30
C THR A 218 -31.09 11.74 -1.65
N LYS A 219 -31.07 12.49 -0.54
CA LYS A 219 -32.30 13.02 0.09
C LYS A 219 -33.12 13.91 -0.83
N ALA A 220 -32.44 14.77 -1.59
CA ALA A 220 -33.10 15.65 -2.55
C ALA A 220 -33.79 14.87 -3.69
N ILE A 221 -33.15 13.82 -4.21
CA ILE A 221 -33.75 12.94 -5.23
C ILE A 221 -34.96 12.20 -4.69
N PHE A 222 -34.88 11.61 -3.50
CA PHE A 222 -36.03 10.96 -2.88
C PHE A 222 -37.18 11.94 -2.66
N LEU A 223 -36.92 13.13 -2.13
CA LEU A 223 -37.92 14.17 -1.94
C LEU A 223 -38.57 14.55 -3.27
N ALA A 224 -37.79 14.81 -4.30
CA ALA A 224 -38.30 15.16 -5.63
C ALA A 224 -39.17 14.02 -6.22
N GLY A 225 -38.76 12.76 -6.04
CA GLY A 225 -39.56 11.61 -6.44
C GLY A 225 -40.91 11.53 -5.73
N PHE A 226 -40.92 11.72 -4.43
CA PHE A 226 -42.17 11.76 -3.66
C PHE A 226 -43.10 12.91 -4.07
N VAL A 227 -42.54 14.11 -4.29
CA VAL A 227 -43.33 15.26 -4.76
C VAL A 227 -43.93 14.98 -6.15
N ALA A 228 -43.17 14.39 -7.05
CA ALA A 228 -43.66 14.04 -8.38
C ALA A 228 -44.81 13.02 -8.32
N LEU A 229 -44.69 11.97 -7.53
CA LEU A 229 -45.73 10.97 -7.31
C LEU A 229 -47.00 11.60 -6.70
N PHE A 230 -46.82 12.48 -5.71
CA PHE A 230 -47.93 13.21 -5.09
C PHE A 230 -48.66 14.08 -6.10
N CYS A 231 -47.94 14.84 -6.93
CA CYS A 231 -48.54 15.66 -7.97
C CYS A 231 -49.36 14.84 -8.97
N VAL A 232 -48.81 13.67 -9.40
CA VAL A 232 -49.55 12.76 -10.29
C VAL A 232 -50.82 12.25 -9.62
N ALA A 233 -50.75 11.84 -8.35
CA ALA A 233 -51.93 11.38 -7.60
C ALA A 233 -53.00 12.44 -7.47
N VAL A 234 -52.60 13.70 -7.22
CA VAL A 234 -53.51 14.86 -7.16
C VAL A 234 -54.18 15.09 -8.52
N VAL A 235 -53.45 15.10 -9.62
CA VAL A 235 -54.00 15.28 -10.96
C VAL A 235 -55.01 14.15 -11.30
N VAL A 236 -54.68 12.92 -10.99
CA VAL A 236 -55.56 11.75 -11.21
C VAL A 236 -56.83 11.87 -10.36
N PHE A 237 -56.68 12.30 -9.10
CA PHE A 237 -57.84 12.53 -8.22
C PHE A 237 -58.80 13.57 -8.80
N PHE A 238 -58.31 14.73 -9.18
CA PHE A 238 -59.16 15.79 -9.77
C PHE A 238 -59.79 15.37 -11.09
N ARG A 239 -59.07 14.61 -11.92
CA ARG A 239 -59.55 14.19 -13.25
C ARG A 239 -60.60 13.08 -13.17
N TYR A 240 -60.45 12.11 -12.27
CA TYR A 240 -61.34 10.94 -12.21
C TYR A 240 -62.30 10.95 -11.01
N ARG A 241 -62.09 11.83 -10.03
CA ARG A 241 -62.91 11.96 -8.79
C ARG A 241 -63.12 10.65 -8.03
N LYS A 242 -62.21 9.66 -8.18
CA LYS A 242 -62.27 8.35 -7.52
C LYS A 242 -61.03 8.12 -6.71
N VAL A 243 -61.16 8.17 -5.40
CA VAL A 243 -60.05 7.99 -4.44
C VAL A 243 -59.27 6.66 -4.64
N LYS A 244 -59.96 5.57 -4.95
CA LYS A 244 -59.34 4.26 -5.20
C LYS A 244 -58.33 4.30 -6.36
N GLN A 245 -58.57 5.06 -7.42
CA GLN A 245 -57.67 5.17 -8.57
C GLN A 245 -56.41 6.01 -8.25
N SER A 246 -56.53 7.04 -7.39
CA SER A 246 -55.39 7.84 -6.94
C SER A 246 -54.45 7.02 -6.07
N PHE A 247 -54.97 6.14 -5.20
CA PHE A 247 -54.14 5.25 -4.39
C PHE A 247 -53.51 4.13 -5.22
N ALA A 248 -54.11 3.66 -6.28
CA ALA A 248 -53.51 2.67 -7.17
C ALA A 248 -52.26 3.21 -7.87
N VAL A 249 -52.18 4.51 -8.16
CA VAL A 249 -50.98 5.16 -8.74
C VAL A 249 -49.84 5.29 -7.72
N LEU A 250 -50.14 5.34 -6.43
CA LEU A 250 -49.16 5.40 -5.34
C LEU A 250 -48.67 4.02 -4.90
N GLY A 251 -49.39 2.94 -5.28
CA GLY A 251 -49.10 1.56 -4.87
C GLY A 251 -48.28 0.76 -5.85
N ILE A 252 -47.76 1.40 -6.90
CA ILE A 252 -46.74 0.87 -7.80
C ILE A 252 -45.39 1.39 -7.34
#